data_ecf405ac4d7f3eaf0d808a575fd3effa
#
_entry.id   ecf405ac4d7f3eaf0d808a575fd3effa
#
_cell.length_a   1.000
_cell.length_b   1.000
_cell.length_c   1.000
_cell.angle_alpha   90.00
_cell.angle_beta   90.00
_cell.angle_gamma   90.00
#
_symmetry.space_group_name_H-M   'P 1'
#
loop_
_entity.id
_entity.type
_entity.pdbx_description
1 polymer ?
#
loop_
_entity_poly.entity_id
_entity_poly.type
_entity_poly.pdbx_seq_one_letter_code
_entity_poly.pdbx_strand_id
1 'polypeptide(L)'
;MVKNYEEIYGKDELYWGAAPSEIIKRFGELAPVGAALDLGMGEGRDALYLAGLGFSVTGIDATKSGVSKCLELARKKELDVKALSADVRKFKIAKNRYSLIAAINLFQFLPKAEAQKIINSAIAGLKRGGLFVCESFTVDDPHYKAHKKSSKEIAPGTFLDSSGNIYSLYDYGEILKMCCPQFGNTKAQAQLRPVHYAEYDYYDTTHGPAHWHGVVDFVGKKL
;
A
#
# COMPACT_ATOMS: atom_id res chain seq x y z
N MET A 1 15.46 -15.12 -0.59
CA MET A 1 14.89 -15.62 0.69
C MET A 1 13.64 -14.80 0.92
N VAL A 2 12.47 -15.44 0.96
CA VAL A 2 11.21 -14.73 1.19
C VAL A 2 11.18 -14.22 2.60
N LYS A 3 10.86 -12.96 2.79
CA LYS A 3 10.70 -12.37 4.12
C LYS A 3 9.42 -12.94 4.75
N ASN A 4 9.56 -13.69 5.84
CA ASN A 4 8.42 -14.09 6.66
C ASN A 4 8.03 -12.90 7.55
N TYR A 5 7.11 -12.08 7.06
CA TYR A 5 6.67 -10.88 7.79
C TYR A 5 6.02 -11.19 9.13
N GLU A 6 5.38 -12.36 9.31
CA GLU A 6 4.87 -12.79 10.62
C GLU A 6 5.99 -12.88 11.66
N GLU A 7 7.12 -13.47 11.28
CA GLU A 7 8.30 -13.59 12.16
C GLU A 7 9.02 -12.25 12.33
N ILE A 8 9.13 -11.46 11.24
CA ILE A 8 9.79 -10.15 11.26
C ILE A 8 9.05 -9.21 12.21
N TYR A 9 7.75 -9.10 12.08
CA TYR A 9 6.91 -8.24 12.92
C TYR A 9 6.74 -8.77 14.36
N GLY A 10 7.04 -10.04 14.59
CA GLY A 10 7.08 -10.63 15.93
C GLY A 10 8.26 -10.18 16.81
N LYS A 11 9.25 -9.47 16.24
CA LYS A 11 10.40 -8.91 16.97
C LYS A 11 10.01 -7.63 17.70
N ASP A 12 10.75 -7.24 18.75
CA ASP A 12 10.45 -6.06 19.54
C ASP A 12 10.59 -4.74 18.75
N GLU A 13 11.57 -4.67 17.84
CA GLU A 13 11.83 -3.49 17.02
C GLU A 13 10.77 -3.32 15.90
N LEU A 14 10.49 -2.06 15.53
CA LEU A 14 9.67 -1.74 14.37
C LEU A 14 10.51 -1.89 13.10
N TYR A 15 10.19 -2.87 12.27
CA TYR A 15 10.95 -3.18 11.07
C TYR A 15 11.03 -2.00 10.08
N TRP A 16 9.92 -1.29 9.91
CA TRP A 16 9.82 -0.12 9.03
C TRP A 16 10.07 1.22 9.75
N GLY A 17 10.46 1.18 11.04
CA GLY A 17 10.54 2.37 11.87
C GLY A 17 9.17 2.92 12.29
N ALA A 18 9.20 4.01 13.08
CA ALA A 18 8.00 4.62 13.63
C ALA A 18 7.45 5.80 12.80
N ALA A 19 8.26 6.32 11.85
CA ALA A 19 7.85 7.42 10.99
C ALA A 19 6.87 6.92 9.91
N PRO A 20 5.84 7.70 9.55
CA PRO A 20 4.96 7.37 8.44
C PRO A 20 5.74 7.35 7.12
N SER A 21 5.20 6.68 6.10
CA SER A 21 5.71 6.80 4.74
C SER A 21 5.66 8.26 4.26
N GLU A 22 6.64 8.67 3.46
CA GLU A 22 6.73 10.07 3.01
C GLU A 22 5.48 10.50 2.23
N ILE A 23 4.89 9.62 1.44
CA ILE A 23 3.67 9.92 0.69
C ILE A 23 2.46 10.16 1.63
N ILE A 24 2.33 9.39 2.71
CA ILE A 24 1.27 9.60 3.71
C ILE A 24 1.52 10.88 4.50
N LYS A 25 2.76 11.17 4.88
CA LYS A 25 3.15 12.41 5.56
C LYS A 25 2.84 13.65 4.72
N ARG A 26 3.12 13.60 3.41
CA ARG A 26 2.91 14.73 2.49
C ARG A 26 1.45 14.97 2.13
N PHE A 27 0.65 13.91 2.01
CA PHE A 27 -0.68 14.00 1.41
C PHE A 27 -1.82 13.62 2.37
N GLY A 28 -1.54 12.98 3.52
CA GLY A 28 -2.56 12.52 4.46
C GLY A 28 -3.48 13.65 4.96
N GLU A 29 -2.91 14.81 5.25
CA GLU A 29 -3.66 15.99 5.72
C GLU A 29 -4.55 16.64 4.66
N LEU A 30 -4.37 16.30 3.37
CA LEU A 30 -5.21 16.82 2.29
C LEU A 30 -6.58 16.12 2.21
N ALA A 31 -6.73 14.97 2.86
CA ALA A 31 -8.01 14.29 2.95
C ALA A 31 -8.88 14.91 4.07
N PRO A 32 -10.19 15.04 3.87
CA PRO A 32 -11.07 15.43 4.96
C PRO A 32 -10.98 14.43 6.12
N VAL A 33 -10.79 14.88 7.34
CA VAL A 33 -10.76 14.01 8.51
C VAL A 33 -12.03 13.18 8.60
N GLY A 34 -11.91 11.87 8.88
CA GLY A 34 -13.03 10.95 8.94
C GLY A 34 -12.54 9.49 9.01
N ALA A 35 -13.28 8.57 8.41
CA ALA A 35 -12.84 7.18 8.37
C ALA A 35 -11.69 7.00 7.37
N ALA A 36 -10.61 6.35 7.79
CA ALA A 36 -9.51 5.92 6.94
C ALA A 36 -9.38 4.39 6.90
N LEU A 37 -8.84 3.86 5.81
CA LEU A 37 -8.55 2.44 5.63
C LEU A 37 -7.09 2.29 5.19
N ASP A 38 -6.32 1.48 5.91
CA ASP A 38 -4.93 1.15 5.59
C ASP A 38 -4.85 -0.33 5.20
N LEU A 39 -4.58 -0.60 3.93
CA LEU A 39 -4.52 -1.93 3.33
C LEU A 39 -3.07 -2.41 3.30
N GLY A 40 -2.78 -3.52 3.98
CA GLY A 40 -1.41 -4.00 4.17
C GLY A 40 -0.63 -3.14 5.17
N MET A 41 -1.26 -2.75 6.27
CA MET A 41 -0.72 -1.79 7.23
C MET A 41 0.59 -2.22 7.92
N GLY A 42 0.97 -3.51 7.85
CA GLY A 42 2.11 -4.07 8.58
C GLY A 42 1.99 -3.83 10.09
N GLU A 43 3.00 -3.17 10.67
CA GLU A 43 3.04 -2.79 12.09
C GLU A 43 2.26 -1.48 12.39
N GLY A 44 1.63 -0.87 11.36
CA GLY A 44 0.70 0.24 11.51
C GLY A 44 1.33 1.64 11.55
N ARG A 45 2.55 1.85 11.04
CA ARG A 45 3.19 3.18 11.06
C ARG A 45 2.32 4.28 10.44
N ASP A 46 1.70 3.99 9.28
CA ASP A 46 0.83 4.94 8.57
C ASP A 46 -0.55 5.03 9.23
N ALA A 47 -1.11 3.91 9.67
CA ALA A 47 -2.37 3.89 10.43
C ALA A 47 -2.29 4.72 11.72
N LEU A 48 -1.21 4.59 12.49
CA LEU A 48 -0.98 5.35 13.72
C LEU A 48 -0.81 6.85 13.46
N TYR A 49 -0.09 7.19 12.39
CA TYR A 49 0.07 8.59 11.98
C TYR A 49 -1.27 9.22 11.58
N LEU A 50 -2.05 8.55 10.73
CA LEU A 50 -3.38 9.02 10.32
C LEU A 50 -4.32 9.16 11.52
N ALA A 51 -4.29 8.23 12.47
CA ALA A 51 -5.07 8.33 13.71
C ALA A 51 -4.62 9.54 14.55
N GLY A 52 -3.31 9.84 14.60
CA GLY A 52 -2.77 11.05 15.21
C GLY A 52 -3.26 12.36 14.56
N LEU A 53 -3.64 12.33 13.29
CA LEU A 53 -4.29 13.43 12.57
C LEU A 53 -5.81 13.50 12.80
N GLY A 54 -6.37 12.61 13.64
CA GLY A 54 -7.79 12.60 13.99
C GLY A 54 -8.66 11.70 13.10
N PHE A 55 -8.08 10.86 12.23
CA PHE A 55 -8.85 9.87 11.49
C PHE A 55 -9.25 8.70 12.40
N SER A 56 -10.47 8.15 12.20
CA SER A 56 -10.85 6.83 12.71
C SER A 56 -10.32 5.78 11.73
N VAL A 57 -9.25 5.09 12.09
CA VAL A 57 -8.51 4.22 11.16
C VAL A 57 -8.92 2.77 11.32
N THR A 58 -9.15 2.09 10.18
CA THR A 58 -9.20 0.63 10.11
C THR A 58 -7.98 0.16 9.32
N GLY A 59 -7.14 -0.68 9.94
CA GLY A 59 -5.99 -1.29 9.29
C GLY A 59 -6.21 -2.78 9.02
N ILE A 60 -5.74 -3.26 7.87
CA ILE A 60 -5.80 -4.67 7.47
C ILE A 60 -4.40 -5.16 7.16
N ASP A 61 -3.99 -6.27 7.76
CA ASP A 61 -2.76 -6.96 7.41
C ASP A 61 -2.95 -8.48 7.51
N ALA A 62 -2.18 -9.24 6.75
CA ALA A 62 -2.23 -10.70 6.80
C ALA A 62 -1.56 -11.26 8.07
N THR A 63 -0.61 -10.52 8.66
CA THR A 63 0.16 -10.93 9.83
C THR A 63 -0.59 -10.64 11.13
N LYS A 64 -0.58 -11.61 12.04
CA LYS A 64 -1.13 -11.41 13.41
C LYS A 64 -0.19 -10.58 14.27
N SER A 65 1.13 -10.78 14.10
CA SER A 65 2.16 -10.05 14.83
C SER A 65 2.11 -8.54 14.54
N GLY A 66 2.02 -8.14 13.25
CA GLY A 66 1.87 -6.73 12.86
C GLY A 66 0.60 -6.11 13.44
N VAL A 67 -0.54 -6.80 13.31
CA VAL A 67 -1.83 -6.36 13.87
C VAL A 67 -1.73 -6.16 15.38
N SER A 68 -1.17 -7.14 16.12
CA SER A 68 -1.03 -7.05 17.58
C SER A 68 -0.17 -5.87 18.00
N LYS A 69 0.96 -5.66 17.31
CA LYS A 69 1.88 -4.55 17.57
C LYS A 69 1.21 -3.19 17.30
N CYS A 70 0.51 -3.06 16.16
CA CYS A 70 -0.26 -1.85 15.84
C CYS A 70 -1.28 -1.52 16.95
N LEU A 71 -2.08 -2.50 17.39
CA LEU A 71 -3.07 -2.30 18.45
C LEU A 71 -2.44 -1.92 19.80
N GLU A 72 -1.30 -2.52 20.14
CA GLU A 72 -0.57 -2.17 21.37
C GLU A 72 -0.08 -0.72 21.33
N LEU A 73 0.52 -0.30 20.19
CA LEU A 73 1.00 1.06 20.00
C LEU A 73 -0.15 2.07 19.97
N ALA A 74 -1.28 1.74 19.33
CA ALA A 74 -2.47 2.58 19.30
C ALA A 74 -3.02 2.80 20.71
N ARG A 75 -3.13 1.72 21.52
CA ARG A 75 -3.56 1.81 22.92
C ARG A 75 -2.62 2.67 23.77
N LYS A 76 -1.30 2.51 23.62
CA LYS A 76 -0.30 3.31 24.36
C LYS A 76 -0.38 4.80 24.05
N LYS A 77 -0.82 5.15 22.83
CA LYS A 77 -0.94 6.54 22.33
C LYS A 77 -2.37 7.07 22.35
N GLU A 78 -3.32 6.29 22.87
CA GLU A 78 -4.76 6.63 22.91
C GLU A 78 -5.34 7.01 21.55
N LEU A 79 -4.95 6.27 20.49
CA LEU A 79 -5.36 6.52 19.12
C LEU A 79 -6.54 5.63 18.68
N ASP A 80 -7.45 6.18 17.86
CA ASP A 80 -8.61 5.44 17.30
C ASP A 80 -8.18 4.58 16.11
N VAL A 81 -7.62 3.42 16.38
CA VAL A 81 -7.22 2.43 15.37
C VAL A 81 -7.89 1.10 15.66
N LYS A 82 -8.56 0.56 14.65
CA LYS A 82 -9.01 -0.84 14.58
C LYS A 82 -8.11 -1.58 13.61
N ALA A 83 -7.46 -2.65 14.06
CA ALA A 83 -6.60 -3.46 13.22
C ALA A 83 -7.11 -4.90 13.15
N LEU A 84 -7.12 -5.49 11.95
CA LEU A 84 -7.67 -6.80 11.66
C LEU A 84 -6.66 -7.66 10.91
N SER A 85 -6.39 -8.88 11.41
CA SER A 85 -5.62 -9.85 10.63
C SER A 85 -6.53 -10.49 9.59
N ALA A 86 -6.32 -10.11 8.32
CA ALA A 86 -7.13 -10.58 7.20
C ALA A 86 -6.37 -10.49 5.88
N ASP A 87 -6.70 -11.39 4.96
CA ASP A 87 -6.25 -11.30 3.56
C ASP A 87 -7.01 -10.15 2.87
N VAL A 88 -6.27 -9.14 2.41
CA VAL A 88 -6.82 -7.96 1.73
C VAL A 88 -7.68 -8.32 0.51
N ARG A 89 -7.40 -9.44 -0.17
CA ARG A 89 -8.17 -9.95 -1.32
C ARG A 89 -9.58 -10.37 -0.95
N LYS A 90 -9.79 -10.75 0.32
CA LYS A 90 -11.08 -11.23 0.86
C LYS A 90 -11.79 -10.16 1.68
N PHE A 91 -11.12 -9.06 2.01
CA PHE A 91 -11.71 -7.97 2.77
C PHE A 91 -12.71 -7.19 1.93
N LYS A 92 -13.93 -7.03 2.45
CA LYS A 92 -14.99 -6.28 1.78
C LYS A 92 -14.90 -4.79 2.13
N ILE A 93 -14.40 -3.98 1.21
CA ILE A 93 -14.33 -2.53 1.37
C ILE A 93 -15.75 -1.94 1.21
N ALA A 94 -16.25 -1.27 2.26
CA ALA A 94 -17.56 -0.63 2.23
C ALA A 94 -17.55 0.59 1.29
N LYS A 95 -18.55 0.68 0.40
CA LYS A 95 -18.66 1.77 -0.58
C LYS A 95 -18.94 3.11 0.08
N ASN A 96 -18.39 4.19 -0.48
CA ASN A 96 -18.62 5.58 -0.07
C ASN A 96 -18.45 5.82 1.44
N ARG A 97 -17.48 5.16 2.06
CA ARG A 97 -17.26 5.21 3.52
C ARG A 97 -16.05 6.02 3.92
N TYR A 98 -14.97 5.92 3.17
CA TYR A 98 -13.65 6.37 3.61
C TYR A 98 -13.30 7.74 3.04
N SER A 99 -12.68 8.57 3.87
CA SER A 99 -12.08 9.85 3.47
C SER A 99 -10.66 9.66 2.92
N LEU A 100 -9.98 8.60 3.36
CA LEU A 100 -8.67 8.19 2.87
C LEU A 100 -8.58 6.67 2.83
N ILE A 101 -8.01 6.13 1.75
CA ILE A 101 -7.61 4.72 1.66
C ILE A 101 -6.15 4.69 1.24
N ALA A 102 -5.31 4.05 2.05
CA ALA A 102 -3.88 3.83 1.80
C ALA A 102 -3.62 2.38 1.37
N ALA A 103 -2.64 2.18 0.49
CA ALA A 103 -2.09 0.89 0.10
C ALA A 103 -0.59 1.07 -0.17
N ILE A 104 0.21 1.12 0.88
CA ILE A 104 1.64 1.41 0.81
C ILE A 104 2.43 0.10 0.82
N ASN A 105 3.21 -0.13 -0.22
CA ASN A 105 4.02 -1.33 -0.38
C ASN A 105 3.22 -2.64 -0.24
N LEU A 106 1.98 -2.64 -0.76
CA LEU A 106 1.09 -3.80 -0.76
C LEU A 106 1.08 -4.53 -2.11
N PHE A 107 0.97 -3.78 -3.20
CA PHE A 107 0.64 -4.36 -4.51
C PHE A 107 1.75 -5.21 -5.11
N GLN A 108 3.00 -5.01 -4.69
CA GLN A 108 4.11 -5.88 -5.11
C GLN A 108 3.98 -7.33 -4.62
N PHE A 109 3.15 -7.62 -3.62
CA PHE A 109 2.91 -8.98 -3.10
C PHE A 109 1.70 -9.67 -3.71
N LEU A 110 1.08 -9.08 -4.71
CA LEU A 110 -0.15 -9.56 -5.33
C LEU A 110 0.01 -9.71 -6.85
N PRO A 111 -0.67 -10.67 -7.49
CA PRO A 111 -0.83 -10.63 -8.94
C PRO A 111 -1.47 -9.30 -9.36
N LYS A 112 -1.03 -8.69 -10.46
CA LYS A 112 -1.55 -7.39 -10.93
C LYS A 112 -3.07 -7.37 -11.13
N ALA A 113 -3.66 -8.49 -11.57
CA ALA A 113 -5.11 -8.64 -11.70
C ALA A 113 -5.85 -8.55 -10.35
N GLU A 114 -5.25 -9.06 -9.26
CA GLU A 114 -5.78 -8.93 -7.91
C GLU A 114 -5.61 -7.50 -7.37
N ALA A 115 -4.44 -6.90 -7.60
CA ALA A 115 -4.20 -5.49 -7.28
C ALA A 115 -5.23 -4.58 -7.96
N GLN A 116 -5.56 -4.80 -9.25
CA GLN A 116 -6.59 -4.04 -9.97
C GLN A 116 -7.97 -4.16 -9.31
N LYS A 117 -8.37 -5.35 -8.86
CA LYS A 117 -9.65 -5.54 -8.16
C LYS A 117 -9.70 -4.77 -6.84
N ILE A 118 -8.58 -4.77 -6.10
CA ILE A 118 -8.46 -4.04 -4.83
C ILE A 118 -8.50 -2.53 -5.08
N ILE A 119 -7.77 -2.03 -6.08
CA ILE A 119 -7.79 -0.62 -6.49
C ILE A 119 -9.23 -0.19 -6.83
N ASN A 120 -9.95 -0.96 -7.65
CA ASN A 120 -11.32 -0.65 -8.02
C ASN A 120 -12.26 -0.62 -6.79
N SER A 121 -12.07 -1.56 -5.86
CA SER A 121 -12.84 -1.62 -4.61
C SER A 121 -12.50 -0.45 -3.67
N ALA A 122 -11.23 -0.07 -3.59
CA ALA A 122 -10.77 1.09 -2.83
C ALA A 122 -11.37 2.39 -3.39
N ILE A 123 -11.32 2.59 -4.71
CA ILE A 123 -11.92 3.76 -5.36
C ILE A 123 -13.43 3.82 -5.09
N ALA A 124 -14.14 2.69 -5.15
CA ALA A 124 -15.56 2.63 -4.82
C ALA A 124 -15.83 2.86 -3.31
N GLY A 125 -14.86 2.54 -2.45
CA GLY A 125 -14.90 2.77 -1.00
C GLY A 125 -14.76 4.21 -0.58
N LEU A 126 -14.14 5.04 -1.42
CA LEU A 126 -13.94 6.47 -1.14
C LEU A 126 -15.25 7.27 -1.21
N LYS A 127 -15.41 8.20 -0.28
CA LYS A 127 -16.37 9.31 -0.38
C LYS A 127 -15.90 10.28 -1.47
N ARG A 128 -16.83 11.08 -2.00
CA ARG A 128 -16.48 12.19 -2.88
C ARG A 128 -15.50 13.13 -2.17
N GLY A 129 -14.43 13.49 -2.85
CA GLY A 129 -13.34 14.30 -2.30
C GLY A 129 -12.32 13.53 -1.45
N GLY A 130 -12.56 12.26 -1.17
CA GLY A 130 -11.61 11.39 -0.46
C GLY A 130 -10.39 11.05 -1.30
N LEU A 131 -9.30 10.62 -0.66
CA LEU A 131 -8.03 10.31 -1.30
C LEU A 131 -7.74 8.81 -1.32
N PHE A 132 -7.31 8.31 -2.47
CA PHE A 132 -6.59 7.05 -2.60
C PHE A 132 -5.11 7.34 -2.68
N VAL A 133 -4.31 6.70 -1.83
CA VAL A 133 -2.86 6.87 -1.75
C VAL A 133 -2.24 5.49 -1.89
N CYS A 134 -1.36 5.30 -2.87
CA CYS A 134 -0.59 4.06 -2.96
C CYS A 134 0.85 4.29 -3.39
N GLU A 135 1.70 3.39 -2.92
CA GLU A 135 3.10 3.27 -3.28
C GLU A 135 3.39 1.81 -3.62
N SER A 136 4.21 1.57 -4.65
CA SER A 136 4.64 0.23 -5.03
C SER A 136 6.00 0.29 -5.75
N PHE A 137 6.58 -0.87 -6.06
CA PHE A 137 7.87 -0.95 -6.74
C PHE A 137 7.71 -0.99 -8.26
N THR A 138 8.64 -0.31 -8.95
CA THR A 138 8.73 -0.30 -10.42
C THR A 138 9.69 -1.35 -10.94
N VAL A 139 9.72 -1.51 -12.27
CA VAL A 139 10.70 -2.38 -12.97
C VAL A 139 12.14 -1.90 -12.83
N ASP A 140 12.37 -0.67 -12.36
CA ASP A 140 13.72 -0.15 -12.06
C ASP A 140 14.24 -0.60 -10.70
N ASP A 141 13.37 -1.11 -9.82
CA ASP A 141 13.80 -1.69 -8.55
C ASP A 141 14.79 -2.84 -8.79
N PRO A 142 15.92 -2.89 -8.06
CA PRO A 142 16.92 -3.96 -8.20
C PRO A 142 16.35 -5.38 -8.07
N HIS A 143 15.24 -5.55 -7.34
CA HIS A 143 14.55 -6.83 -7.21
C HIS A 143 14.00 -7.35 -8.54
N TYR A 144 13.66 -6.46 -9.50
CA TYR A 144 13.20 -6.89 -10.83
C TYR A 144 14.24 -7.78 -11.53
N LYS A 145 15.50 -7.32 -11.59
CA LYS A 145 16.59 -8.09 -12.20
C LYS A 145 16.89 -9.38 -11.42
N ALA A 146 16.74 -9.34 -10.09
CA ALA A 146 16.92 -10.51 -9.24
C ALA A 146 15.85 -11.56 -9.51
N HIS A 147 14.57 -11.16 -9.56
CA HIS A 147 13.46 -12.07 -9.86
C HIS A 147 13.52 -12.64 -11.28
N LYS A 148 13.91 -11.84 -12.28
CA LYS A 148 14.16 -12.36 -13.64
C LYS A 148 15.16 -13.51 -13.70
N LYS A 149 16.13 -13.54 -12.78
CA LYS A 149 17.16 -14.59 -12.73
C LYS A 149 16.76 -15.82 -11.93
N SER A 150 15.94 -15.64 -10.89
CA SER A 150 15.71 -16.65 -9.84
C SER A 150 14.25 -17.13 -9.73
N SER A 151 13.31 -16.48 -10.41
CA SER A 151 11.87 -16.75 -10.30
C SER A 151 11.24 -16.98 -11.68
N LYS A 152 10.09 -17.63 -11.71
CA LYS A 152 9.31 -17.81 -12.94
C LYS A 152 8.45 -16.57 -13.19
N GLU A 153 8.64 -15.89 -14.31
CA GLU A 153 7.71 -14.85 -14.75
C GLU A 153 6.40 -15.49 -15.22
N ILE A 154 5.29 -15.19 -14.54
CA ILE A 154 3.97 -15.76 -14.79
C ILE A 154 3.03 -14.81 -15.52
N ALA A 155 3.34 -13.51 -15.50
CA ALA A 155 2.72 -12.43 -16.28
C ALA A 155 3.73 -11.28 -16.37
N PRO A 156 3.59 -10.31 -17.30
CA PRO A 156 4.53 -9.21 -17.43
C PRO A 156 4.82 -8.49 -16.10
N GLY A 157 6.09 -8.55 -15.66
CA GLY A 157 6.55 -7.98 -14.38
C GLY A 157 6.04 -8.70 -13.13
N THR A 158 5.40 -9.88 -13.27
CA THR A 158 4.89 -10.68 -12.14
C THR A 158 5.63 -11.99 -12.06
N PHE A 159 6.25 -12.26 -10.93
CA PHE A 159 7.13 -13.38 -10.70
C PHE A 159 6.59 -14.30 -9.60
N LEU A 160 6.76 -15.61 -9.80
CA LEU A 160 6.51 -16.65 -8.80
C LEU A 160 7.85 -17.25 -8.40
N ASP A 161 8.23 -17.16 -7.13
CA ASP A 161 9.45 -17.78 -6.63
C ASP A 161 9.26 -19.27 -6.31
N SER A 162 10.36 -19.94 -5.97
CA SER A 162 10.37 -21.38 -5.63
C SER A 162 9.58 -21.71 -4.35
N SER A 163 9.27 -20.72 -3.53
CA SER A 163 8.50 -20.86 -2.29
C SER A 163 7.01 -20.56 -2.48
N GLY A 164 6.59 -20.24 -3.72
CA GLY A 164 5.19 -19.94 -4.05
C GLY A 164 4.77 -18.50 -3.79
N ASN A 165 5.72 -17.57 -3.58
CA ASN A 165 5.37 -16.16 -3.38
C ASN A 165 5.34 -15.42 -4.69
N ILE A 166 4.44 -14.43 -4.74
CA ILE A 166 4.24 -13.53 -5.87
C ILE A 166 4.99 -12.23 -5.59
N TYR A 167 5.67 -11.73 -6.64
CA TYR A 167 6.24 -10.39 -6.69
C TYR A 167 5.83 -9.72 -8.00
N SER A 168 5.17 -8.58 -7.91
CA SER A 168 4.76 -7.76 -9.05
C SER A 168 5.50 -6.44 -9.01
N LEU A 169 6.16 -6.11 -10.11
CA LEU A 169 6.83 -4.83 -10.32
C LEU A 169 6.15 -4.14 -11.51
N TYR A 170 5.90 -2.86 -11.37
CA TYR A 170 5.05 -2.11 -12.27
C TYR A 170 5.86 -1.36 -13.31
N ASP A 171 5.42 -1.43 -14.56
CA ASP A 171 6.01 -0.69 -15.67
C ASP A 171 5.59 0.79 -15.60
N TYR A 172 6.29 1.65 -16.35
CA TYR A 172 6.02 3.08 -16.38
C TYR A 172 4.57 3.40 -16.74
N GLY A 173 3.94 4.21 -15.92
CA GLY A 173 2.55 4.60 -16.07
C GLY A 173 1.54 3.48 -15.77
N GLU A 174 1.95 2.29 -15.35
CA GLU A 174 1.03 1.18 -15.13
C GLU A 174 0.10 1.44 -13.94
N ILE A 175 0.62 1.85 -12.79
CA ILE A 175 -0.19 2.21 -11.61
C ILE A 175 -1.12 3.39 -11.94
N LEU A 176 -0.65 4.40 -12.68
CA LEU A 176 -1.49 5.51 -13.12
C LEU A 176 -2.69 5.02 -13.96
N LYS A 177 -2.46 4.14 -14.92
CA LYS A 177 -3.53 3.56 -15.77
C LYS A 177 -4.48 2.66 -14.97
N MET A 178 -3.96 1.92 -13.98
CA MET A 178 -4.78 1.09 -13.09
C MET A 178 -5.72 1.93 -12.23
N CYS A 179 -5.25 3.07 -11.70
CA CYS A 179 -6.02 3.97 -10.85
C CYS A 179 -6.92 4.92 -11.65
N CYS A 180 -6.47 5.30 -12.84
CA CYS A 180 -7.09 6.29 -13.72
C CYS A 180 -7.17 5.75 -15.16
N PRO A 181 -8.12 4.86 -15.47
CA PRO A 181 -8.22 4.19 -16.78
C PRO A 181 -8.32 5.14 -17.97
N GLN A 182 -8.77 6.38 -17.75
CA GLN A 182 -8.82 7.42 -18.80
C GLN A 182 -7.44 7.80 -19.37
N PHE A 183 -6.33 7.49 -18.68
CA PHE A 183 -4.96 7.63 -19.20
C PHE A 183 -4.47 6.43 -20.01
N GLY A 184 -5.27 5.35 -20.07
CA GLY A 184 -5.11 4.24 -20.99
C GLY A 184 -6.00 4.47 -22.23
N ASN A 185 -5.91 3.57 -23.21
CA ASN A 185 -6.79 3.59 -24.40
C ASN A 185 -8.20 3.07 -24.08
N THR A 186 -8.86 3.61 -23.08
CA THR A 186 -10.20 3.19 -22.65
C THR A 186 -11.19 4.36 -22.69
N LYS A 187 -12.48 4.05 -22.95
CA LYS A 187 -13.58 5.01 -22.80
C LYS A 187 -14.12 5.06 -21.36
N ALA A 188 -13.36 4.58 -20.38
CA ALA A 188 -13.79 4.54 -18.99
C ALA A 188 -13.95 5.95 -18.42
N GLN A 189 -15.06 6.17 -17.70
CA GLN A 189 -15.30 7.43 -17.02
C GLN A 189 -14.29 7.61 -15.88
N ALA A 190 -13.71 8.81 -15.78
CA ALA A 190 -12.81 9.19 -14.70
C ALA A 190 -13.54 9.09 -13.34
N GLN A 191 -12.97 8.33 -12.42
CA GLN A 191 -13.46 8.25 -11.04
C GLN A 191 -12.53 8.97 -10.07
N LEU A 192 -11.23 9.06 -10.41
CA LEU A 192 -10.23 9.81 -9.68
C LEU A 192 -9.65 10.91 -10.56
N ARG A 193 -9.35 12.04 -9.91
CA ARG A 193 -8.45 13.06 -10.42
C ARG A 193 -7.08 12.87 -9.79
N PRO A 194 -5.99 12.61 -10.54
CA PRO A 194 -4.65 12.56 -9.98
C PRO A 194 -4.30 13.87 -9.26
N VAL A 195 -3.76 13.75 -8.06
CA VAL A 195 -3.22 14.85 -7.24
C VAL A 195 -1.70 14.80 -7.28
N HIS A 196 -1.16 13.60 -7.25
CA HIS A 196 0.27 13.34 -7.34
C HIS A 196 0.50 12.04 -8.11
N TYR A 197 1.55 12.04 -8.92
CA TYR A 197 2.10 10.85 -9.56
C TYR A 197 3.59 11.08 -9.78
N ALA A 198 4.41 10.15 -9.31
CA ALA A 198 5.84 10.17 -9.53
C ALA A 198 6.39 8.73 -9.61
N GLU A 199 7.37 8.53 -10.48
CA GLU A 199 8.22 7.35 -10.53
C GLU A 199 9.66 7.80 -10.34
N TYR A 200 10.35 7.21 -9.37
CA TYR A 200 11.69 7.67 -8.98
C TYR A 200 12.46 6.58 -8.24
N ASP A 201 13.77 6.73 -8.19
CA ASP A 201 14.63 5.91 -7.36
C ASP A 201 14.92 6.62 -6.04
N TYR A 202 14.87 5.89 -4.94
CA TYR A 202 15.31 6.42 -3.66
C TYR A 202 16.24 5.44 -2.92
N TYR A 203 17.10 6.01 -2.08
CA TYR A 203 18.06 5.28 -1.28
C TYR A 203 17.49 5.00 0.10
N ASP A 204 17.16 3.74 0.37
CA ASP A 204 16.55 3.35 1.64
C ASP A 204 17.60 2.97 2.68
N THR A 205 17.47 3.56 3.86
CA THR A 205 18.29 3.29 5.05
C THR A 205 17.43 2.87 6.25
N THR A 206 16.14 2.65 6.06
CA THR A 206 15.19 2.40 7.16
C THR A 206 15.17 0.95 7.61
N HIS A 207 15.55 0.00 6.73
CA HIS A 207 15.53 -1.42 7.05
C HIS A 207 16.66 -2.19 6.34
N GLY A 208 17.36 -3.05 7.09
CA GLY A 208 18.47 -3.83 6.55
C GLY A 208 19.68 -2.98 6.11
N PRO A 209 20.60 -3.52 5.30
CA PRO A 209 21.65 -2.73 4.67
C PRO A 209 21.05 -1.70 3.71
N ALA A 210 21.62 -0.50 3.68
CA ALA A 210 21.18 0.57 2.81
C ALA A 210 21.20 0.16 1.32
N HIS A 211 20.13 0.44 0.58
CA HIS A 211 19.94 0.00 -0.80
C HIS A 211 19.00 0.91 -1.58
N TRP A 212 19.01 0.78 -2.90
CA TRP A 212 18.12 1.53 -3.78
C TRP A 212 16.79 0.81 -4.00
N HIS A 213 15.73 1.60 -4.16
CA HIS A 213 14.43 1.18 -4.64
C HIS A 213 13.99 2.02 -5.82
N GLY A 214 13.42 1.37 -6.84
CA GLY A 214 12.60 2.04 -7.85
C GLY A 214 11.14 1.99 -7.42
N VAL A 215 10.51 3.15 -7.22
CA VAL A 215 9.15 3.26 -6.67
C VAL A 215 8.23 4.06 -7.56
N VAL A 216 6.93 3.83 -7.40
CA VAL A 216 5.86 4.64 -7.96
C VAL A 216 4.93 5.11 -6.85
N ASP A 217 4.73 6.42 -6.79
CA ASP A 217 3.77 7.10 -5.92
C ASP A 217 2.55 7.54 -6.71
N PHE A 218 1.37 7.28 -6.16
CA PHE A 218 0.12 7.77 -6.71
C PHE A 218 -0.82 8.29 -5.61
N VAL A 219 -1.33 9.51 -5.81
CA VAL A 219 -2.43 10.07 -5.01
C VAL A 219 -3.55 10.53 -5.94
N GLY A 220 -4.74 10.00 -5.74
CA GLY A 220 -5.91 10.37 -6.52
C GLY A 220 -7.08 10.83 -5.64
N LYS A 221 -7.73 11.94 -6.03
CA LYS A 221 -8.93 12.48 -5.35
C LYS A 221 -10.19 11.98 -6.04
N LYS A 222 -11.12 11.42 -5.27
CA LYS A 222 -12.43 10.94 -5.75
C LYS A 222 -13.29 12.11 -6.26
N LEU A 223 -13.80 11.96 -7.48
CA LEU A 223 -14.69 12.92 -8.16
C LEU A 223 -16.15 12.86 -7.66
#